data_bd5eb2d0d2387d07dc87f87e912ebeb6
#
_entry.id   bd5eb2d0d2387d07dc87f87e912ebeb6
#
_cell.length_a   1.000
_cell.length_b   1.000
_cell.length_c   1.000
_cell.angle_alpha   90.00
_cell.angle_beta   90.00
_cell.angle_gamma   90.00
#
_symmetry.space_group_name_H-M   'P 1'
#
loop_
_entity.id
_entity.type
_entity.pdbx_description
1 polymer ?
#
loop_
_entity_poly.entity_id
_entity_poly.type
_entity_poly.pdbx_seq_one_letter_code
_entity_poly.pdbx_strand_id
1 'polypeptide(L)'
;MNRCLVFFSILLFGYPLFAERNPIRLTHGPMLGRPGANSVAVWARTSDPGEFLVHYGTDALHLNQTSIPVKTRIENDNTGSILLTGLIPDTRYHYQVWVNNRPHGQTGTFLTLPHADETRNADYNPKGLFNFRFEIGSCANQNPLHGLGHHSPTYDHLNRDWADKVNFHIMNGDWLYEELREYPVEAWRLLQGLAPDSLPRAVKVMPTVVGVWENYKLYLSRSANLSQWHRNVPSVFTFDDHELVNDIWGAGTAGKRHRRTVFRDIGTYAWYNYLGWANPTAYNHPIHFGRAKMTAGSDLLKDADADFNRIAIDEMLNLHVHWGTKEAGVNDMKYDNNDGHPNSYVYDIVKVVDAHTLKLHMPAKVTDEVSYSIGRPSFGKFRISNSEFYLIDTRSSRDMHDIRDRGKKGISMLGKSQREWLMKNMAESDAEFFFFISTVPFMIPHSGAGGFEVDAANKEEAWTGFFDEREQLISFWETLKKPVFVMTGDLHNSFAIKITDRIWEFCCGPHNSVNHVPALDESDRPATGKFKFGPRECDIRWSSYILPDLPRLERLYPNFCVVQVNNVFNMPKKLGDTRWVAYPHPQVVFQYYDGRSGELRYAESISNRP
;
A
#
# COMPACT_ATOMS: atom_id res chain seq x y z
N MET A 1 19.67 -68.52 -55.67
CA MET A 1 19.57 -68.19 -54.22
C MET A 1 19.03 -66.77 -54.07
N ASN A 2 17.69 -66.66 -54.02
CA ASN A 2 17.00 -65.36 -53.89
C ASN A 2 16.79 -65.07 -52.39
N ARG A 3 17.26 -63.92 -51.93
CA ARG A 3 16.89 -63.40 -50.59
C ARG A 3 15.83 -62.34 -50.76
N CYS A 4 14.61 -62.63 -50.31
CA CYS A 4 13.53 -61.65 -50.12
C CYS A 4 13.85 -60.80 -48.88
N LEU A 5 13.91 -59.47 -49.06
CA LEU A 5 13.86 -58.48 -47.96
C LEU A 5 12.41 -58.09 -47.77
N VAL A 6 11.87 -58.39 -46.57
CA VAL A 6 10.57 -57.93 -46.13
C VAL A 6 10.79 -56.58 -45.38
N PHE A 7 10.23 -55.47 -45.93
CA PHE A 7 10.13 -54.19 -45.24
C PHE A 7 8.92 -54.19 -44.28
N PHE A 8 9.21 -54.12 -43.00
CA PHE A 8 8.19 -53.80 -41.98
C PHE A 8 8.05 -52.29 -41.87
N SER A 9 6.93 -51.73 -42.36
CA SER A 9 6.55 -50.33 -42.12
C SER A 9 5.89 -50.24 -40.76
N ILE A 10 6.59 -49.66 -39.76
CA ILE A 10 5.99 -49.31 -38.47
C ILE A 10 5.27 -47.99 -38.67
N LEU A 11 3.93 -48.02 -38.69
CA LEU A 11 3.07 -46.84 -38.58
C LEU A 11 3.07 -46.39 -37.09
N LEU A 12 3.90 -45.37 -36.82
CA LEU A 12 3.84 -44.61 -35.57
C LEU A 12 2.58 -43.73 -35.59
N PHE A 13 1.51 -44.20 -35.00
CA PHE A 13 0.39 -43.34 -34.60
C PHE A 13 0.87 -42.42 -33.48
N GLY A 14 1.26 -41.22 -33.83
CA GLY A 14 1.48 -40.13 -32.87
C GLY A 14 0.14 -39.72 -32.23
N TYR A 15 -0.15 -40.23 -31.08
CA TYR A 15 -1.18 -39.66 -30.22
C TYR A 15 -0.65 -38.26 -29.81
N PRO A 16 -1.43 -37.19 -29.98
CA PRO A 16 -1.06 -35.92 -29.36
C PRO A 16 -1.09 -36.15 -27.85
N LEU A 17 0.06 -36.10 -27.22
CA LEU A 17 0.17 -35.95 -25.79
C LEU A 17 -0.45 -34.59 -25.45
N PHE A 18 -1.76 -34.57 -25.21
CA PHE A 18 -2.36 -33.49 -24.44
C PHE A 18 -1.74 -33.62 -23.04
N ALA A 19 -0.75 -32.78 -22.76
CA ALA A 19 -0.29 -32.62 -21.40
C ALA A 19 -1.52 -32.23 -20.57
N GLU A 20 -1.97 -33.15 -19.70
CA GLU A 20 -3.01 -32.82 -18.74
C GLU A 20 -2.55 -31.57 -18.00
N ARG A 21 -3.28 -30.46 -18.19
CA ARG A 21 -3.00 -29.26 -17.40
C ARG A 21 -3.17 -29.64 -15.95
N ASN A 22 -2.16 -29.38 -15.15
CA ASN A 22 -2.25 -29.55 -13.71
C ASN A 22 -3.53 -28.86 -13.20
N PRO A 23 -4.26 -29.46 -12.26
CA PRO A 23 -5.46 -28.84 -11.73
C PRO A 23 -5.11 -27.49 -11.11
N ILE A 24 -5.98 -26.50 -11.32
CA ILE A 24 -5.84 -25.16 -10.74
C ILE A 24 -5.70 -25.31 -9.22
N ARG A 25 -4.75 -24.58 -8.66
CA ARG A 25 -4.44 -24.61 -7.22
C ARG A 25 -4.25 -23.19 -6.68
N LEU A 26 -4.42 -23.04 -5.38
CA LEU A 26 -3.99 -21.83 -4.66
C LEU A 26 -2.47 -21.72 -4.70
N THR A 27 -1.93 -20.55 -5.03
CA THR A 27 -0.49 -20.30 -5.05
C THR A 27 -0.05 -19.36 -3.94
N HIS A 28 -0.82 -18.27 -3.70
CA HIS A 28 -0.51 -17.26 -2.68
C HIS A 28 -1.77 -16.85 -1.92
N GLY A 29 -1.59 -16.43 -0.69
CA GLY A 29 -2.68 -16.14 0.24
C GLY A 29 -3.16 -17.40 1.00
N PRO A 30 -4.33 -17.33 1.68
CA PRO A 30 -5.22 -16.17 1.70
C PRO A 30 -4.68 -15.00 2.51
N MET A 31 -5.16 -13.78 2.21
CA MET A 31 -4.96 -12.58 3.01
C MET A 31 -6.32 -11.95 3.35
N LEU A 32 -6.38 -11.28 4.50
CA LEU A 32 -7.57 -10.59 4.99
C LEU A 32 -7.45 -9.08 4.84
N GLY A 33 -8.57 -8.41 4.56
CA GLY A 33 -8.64 -6.96 4.46
C GLY A 33 -10.02 -6.42 4.81
N ARG A 34 -10.19 -5.10 4.73
CA ARG A 34 -11.47 -4.40 4.98
C ARG A 34 -12.14 -4.85 6.29
N PRO A 35 -11.49 -4.60 7.45
CA PRO A 35 -12.07 -4.96 8.74
C PRO A 35 -13.43 -4.27 8.95
N GLY A 36 -14.44 -5.02 9.33
CA GLY A 36 -15.78 -4.52 9.59
C GLY A 36 -16.48 -5.28 10.71
N ALA A 37 -17.57 -4.72 11.23
CA ALA A 37 -18.40 -5.40 12.21
C ALA A 37 -19.16 -6.61 11.59
N ASN A 38 -19.63 -6.44 10.36
CA ASN A 38 -20.43 -7.45 9.67
C ASN A 38 -19.76 -7.95 8.38
N SER A 39 -18.47 -7.66 8.18
CA SER A 39 -17.77 -8.01 6.95
C SER A 39 -16.27 -8.14 7.13
N VAL A 40 -15.65 -8.91 6.23
CA VAL A 40 -14.21 -9.00 6.04
C VAL A 40 -13.94 -9.36 4.58
N ALA A 41 -12.90 -8.81 3.98
CA ALA A 41 -12.48 -9.22 2.64
C ALA A 41 -11.43 -10.33 2.72
N VAL A 42 -11.49 -11.27 1.76
CA VAL A 42 -10.53 -12.37 1.59
C VAL A 42 -9.98 -12.30 0.18
N TRP A 43 -8.66 -12.31 0.06
CA TRP A 43 -7.93 -12.33 -1.20
C TRP A 43 -7.14 -13.63 -1.35
N ALA A 44 -7.02 -14.09 -2.59
CA ALA A 44 -6.18 -15.23 -2.94
C ALA A 44 -5.71 -15.15 -4.40
N ARG A 45 -4.64 -15.89 -4.74
CA ARG A 45 -4.12 -16.06 -6.08
C ARG A 45 -4.10 -17.53 -6.49
N THR A 46 -4.58 -17.83 -7.69
CA THR A 46 -4.55 -19.17 -8.28
C THR A 46 -3.40 -19.36 -9.26
N SER A 47 -3.05 -20.60 -9.58
CA SER A 47 -1.98 -20.91 -10.55
C SER A 47 -2.35 -20.50 -11.98
N ASP A 48 -3.62 -20.57 -12.33
CA ASP A 48 -4.18 -20.32 -13.66
C ASP A 48 -5.50 -19.56 -13.53
N PRO A 49 -6.01 -18.94 -14.60
CA PRO A 49 -7.37 -18.40 -14.60
C PRO A 49 -8.40 -19.45 -14.18
N GLY A 50 -9.24 -19.09 -13.23
CA GLY A 50 -10.26 -20.00 -12.69
C GLY A 50 -11.11 -19.36 -11.62
N GLU A 51 -11.45 -20.13 -10.59
CA GLU A 51 -12.23 -19.61 -9.48
C GLU A 51 -11.86 -20.29 -8.16
N PHE A 52 -12.11 -19.59 -7.07
CA PHE A 52 -12.04 -20.12 -5.72
C PHE A 52 -13.28 -19.77 -4.91
N LEU A 53 -13.51 -20.51 -3.84
CA LEU A 53 -14.55 -20.27 -2.84
C LEU A 53 -13.89 -20.07 -1.47
N VAL A 54 -14.60 -19.38 -0.59
CA VAL A 54 -14.21 -19.27 0.83
C VAL A 54 -15.29 -19.97 1.65
N HIS A 55 -14.89 -21.04 2.34
CA HIS A 55 -15.72 -21.67 3.38
C HIS A 55 -15.36 -21.02 4.72
N TYR A 56 -16.37 -20.68 5.53
CA TYR A 56 -16.16 -20.00 6.81
C TYR A 56 -17.25 -20.35 7.82
N GLY A 57 -16.95 -20.12 9.09
CA GLY A 57 -17.88 -20.38 10.20
C GLY A 57 -17.25 -20.01 11.54
N THR A 58 -18.04 -20.09 12.61
CA THR A 58 -17.59 -19.82 13.99
C THR A 58 -17.00 -21.06 14.67
N ASP A 59 -17.17 -22.23 14.09
CA ASP A 59 -16.56 -23.49 14.53
C ASP A 59 -15.45 -23.89 13.54
N ALA A 60 -14.23 -24.09 14.06
CA ALA A 60 -13.06 -24.48 13.26
C ALA A 60 -13.24 -25.84 12.54
N LEU A 61 -14.05 -26.72 13.09
CA LEU A 61 -14.29 -28.05 12.53
C LEU A 61 -15.47 -28.08 11.53
N HIS A 62 -16.32 -27.04 11.55
CA HIS A 62 -17.53 -26.98 10.74
C HIS A 62 -17.68 -25.60 10.09
N LEU A 63 -17.04 -25.41 8.94
CA LEU A 63 -17.17 -24.20 8.14
C LEU A 63 -18.46 -24.27 7.32
N ASN A 64 -19.57 -23.89 7.92
CA ASN A 64 -20.93 -24.14 7.42
C ASN A 64 -21.45 -23.05 6.47
N GLN A 65 -20.67 -22.02 6.22
CA GLN A 65 -21.00 -20.95 5.27
C GLN A 65 -20.03 -20.98 4.10
N THR A 66 -20.50 -20.52 2.93
CA THR A 66 -19.71 -20.52 1.70
C THR A 66 -19.94 -19.22 0.94
N SER A 67 -18.87 -18.62 0.45
CA SER A 67 -18.95 -17.44 -0.41
C SER A 67 -19.51 -17.78 -1.80
N ILE A 68 -19.88 -16.76 -2.57
CA ILE A 68 -20.01 -16.92 -4.02
C ILE A 68 -18.62 -17.18 -4.64
N PRO A 69 -18.54 -17.80 -5.85
CA PRO A 69 -17.29 -18.03 -6.55
C PRO A 69 -16.56 -16.72 -6.89
N VAL A 70 -15.26 -16.70 -6.64
CA VAL A 70 -14.37 -15.59 -6.97
C VAL A 70 -13.57 -15.94 -8.21
N LYS A 71 -13.83 -15.25 -9.32
CA LYS A 71 -13.10 -15.46 -10.57
C LYS A 71 -11.72 -14.82 -10.53
N THR A 72 -10.72 -15.59 -10.90
CA THR A 72 -9.35 -15.12 -11.11
C THR A 72 -9.04 -15.04 -12.60
N ARG A 73 -8.30 -14.02 -13.02
CA ARG A 73 -8.02 -13.74 -14.42
C ARG A 73 -6.56 -13.39 -14.61
N ILE A 74 -6.03 -13.77 -15.74
CA ILE A 74 -4.63 -13.51 -16.11
C ILE A 74 -4.33 -12.01 -16.21
N GLU A 75 -5.32 -11.18 -16.54
CA GLU A 75 -5.21 -9.71 -16.56
C GLU A 75 -4.75 -9.14 -15.23
N ASN A 76 -5.11 -9.80 -14.13
CA ASN A 76 -4.75 -9.40 -12.77
C ASN A 76 -3.77 -10.41 -12.13
N ASP A 77 -2.94 -11.07 -12.92
CA ASP A 77 -2.03 -12.13 -12.48
C ASP A 77 -2.72 -13.22 -11.64
N ASN A 78 -3.91 -13.64 -12.06
CA ASN A 78 -4.73 -14.67 -11.41
C ASN A 78 -5.09 -14.38 -9.94
N THR A 79 -5.16 -13.11 -9.55
CA THR A 79 -5.63 -12.69 -8.23
C THR A 79 -7.13 -12.46 -8.21
N GLY A 80 -7.73 -12.54 -7.02
CA GLY A 80 -9.13 -12.21 -6.79
C GLY A 80 -9.41 -11.96 -5.31
N SER A 81 -10.45 -11.19 -5.02
CA SER A 81 -10.89 -10.93 -3.65
C SER A 81 -12.41 -10.92 -3.54
N ILE A 82 -12.92 -11.21 -2.35
CA ILE A 82 -14.35 -11.16 -2.04
C ILE A 82 -14.58 -10.54 -0.67
N LEU A 83 -15.61 -9.72 -0.55
CA LEU A 83 -16.10 -9.24 0.73
C LEU A 83 -17.15 -10.24 1.26
N LEU A 84 -16.82 -10.95 2.32
CA LEU A 84 -17.79 -11.72 3.11
C LEU A 84 -18.63 -10.73 3.89
N THR A 85 -19.95 -10.89 3.85
CA THR A 85 -20.91 -9.99 4.49
C THR A 85 -21.92 -10.78 5.34
N GLY A 86 -22.69 -10.08 6.19
CA GLY A 86 -23.67 -10.72 7.06
C GLY A 86 -23.03 -11.47 8.23
N LEU A 87 -21.80 -11.12 8.58
CA LEU A 87 -21.10 -11.71 9.72
C LEU A 87 -21.67 -11.16 11.05
N ILE A 88 -21.55 -11.95 12.11
CA ILE A 88 -21.90 -11.54 13.47
C ILE A 88 -20.77 -10.65 14.00
N PRO A 89 -21.09 -9.48 14.58
CA PRO A 89 -20.09 -8.61 15.21
C PRO A 89 -19.39 -9.29 16.38
N ASP A 90 -18.21 -8.76 16.77
CA ASP A 90 -17.38 -9.19 17.91
C ASP A 90 -17.24 -10.73 17.98
N THR A 91 -17.11 -11.37 16.82
CA THR A 91 -17.15 -12.83 16.70
C THR A 91 -15.93 -13.33 15.95
N ARG A 92 -15.31 -14.38 16.51
CA ARG A 92 -14.20 -15.07 15.86
C ARG A 92 -14.74 -16.03 14.80
N TYR A 93 -14.21 -15.92 13.62
CA TYR A 93 -14.46 -16.80 12.49
C TYR A 93 -13.21 -17.58 12.12
N HIS A 94 -13.44 -18.79 11.60
CA HIS A 94 -12.47 -19.63 10.92
C HIS A 94 -12.81 -19.68 9.45
N TYR A 95 -11.84 -19.74 8.56
CA TYR A 95 -12.11 -19.80 7.12
C TYR A 95 -11.02 -20.57 6.38
N GLN A 96 -11.37 -21.09 5.21
CA GLN A 96 -10.46 -21.79 4.32
C GLN A 96 -10.82 -21.52 2.86
N VAL A 97 -9.80 -21.37 2.02
CA VAL A 97 -9.99 -21.21 0.57
C VAL A 97 -10.09 -22.58 -0.07
N TRP A 98 -11.04 -22.73 -0.97
CA TRP A 98 -11.30 -23.95 -1.73
C TRP A 98 -11.16 -23.68 -3.23
N VAL A 99 -10.44 -24.57 -3.94
CA VAL A 99 -10.28 -24.56 -5.39
C VAL A 99 -10.62 -25.96 -5.91
N ASN A 100 -11.41 -26.06 -6.98
CA ASN A 100 -11.85 -27.35 -7.53
C ASN A 100 -12.49 -28.29 -6.47
N ASN A 101 -13.33 -27.74 -5.61
CA ASN A 101 -14.01 -28.46 -4.50
C ASN A 101 -13.05 -29.15 -3.51
N ARG A 102 -11.84 -28.65 -3.36
CA ARG A 102 -10.84 -29.12 -2.39
C ARG A 102 -10.29 -27.96 -1.58
N PRO A 103 -10.04 -28.18 -0.28
CA PRO A 103 -9.39 -27.16 0.55
C PRO A 103 -7.95 -26.95 0.10
N HIS A 104 -7.52 -25.71 0.08
CA HIS A 104 -6.15 -25.31 -0.23
C HIS A 104 -5.61 -24.36 0.84
N GLY A 105 -4.31 -24.48 1.10
CA GLY A 105 -3.63 -23.69 2.12
C GLY A 105 -4.05 -24.08 3.55
N GLN A 106 -3.65 -23.24 4.49
CA GLN A 106 -3.97 -23.38 5.90
C GLN A 106 -5.27 -22.67 6.23
N THR A 107 -6.03 -23.16 7.20
CA THR A 107 -7.16 -22.45 7.81
C THR A 107 -6.67 -21.15 8.44
N GLY A 108 -7.35 -20.05 8.14
CA GLY A 108 -7.14 -18.76 8.77
C GLY A 108 -8.22 -18.45 9.79
N THR A 109 -7.98 -17.41 10.61
CA THR A 109 -8.96 -16.90 11.57
C THR A 109 -9.03 -15.38 11.48
N PHE A 110 -10.17 -14.80 11.85
CA PHE A 110 -10.31 -13.37 12.05
C PHE A 110 -11.36 -13.06 13.12
N LEU A 111 -11.26 -11.87 13.68
CA LEU A 111 -12.24 -11.33 14.61
C LEU A 111 -12.95 -10.17 13.92
N THR A 112 -14.29 -10.23 13.85
CA THR A 112 -15.09 -9.08 13.40
C THR A 112 -15.05 -7.96 14.45
N LEU A 113 -15.18 -6.71 13.99
CA LEU A 113 -15.28 -5.58 14.92
C LEU A 113 -16.59 -5.64 15.72
N PRO A 114 -16.64 -5.07 16.94
CA PRO A 114 -17.89 -4.81 17.61
C PRO A 114 -18.80 -3.88 16.79
N HIS A 115 -20.11 -3.98 17.01
CA HIS A 115 -21.08 -3.07 16.43
C HIS A 115 -21.59 -2.08 17.47
N ALA A 116 -21.81 -0.83 17.08
CA ALA A 116 -22.25 0.21 17.99
C ALA A 116 -23.57 -0.13 18.71
N ASP A 117 -24.48 -0.85 18.06
CA ASP A 117 -25.78 -1.22 18.67
C ASP A 117 -25.63 -2.24 19.81
N GLU A 118 -24.58 -3.07 19.81
CA GLU A 118 -24.32 -4.06 20.86
C GLU A 118 -23.76 -3.42 22.14
N THR A 119 -23.07 -2.29 21.99
CA THR A 119 -22.46 -1.56 23.11
C THR A 119 -23.27 -0.35 23.55
N ARG A 120 -24.32 0.02 22.79
CA ARG A 120 -25.15 1.20 23.04
C ARG A 120 -25.93 1.07 24.35
N ASN A 121 -25.89 2.13 25.13
CA ASN A 121 -26.72 2.32 26.31
C ASN A 121 -27.11 3.79 26.42
N ALA A 122 -28.42 4.08 26.57
CA ALA A 122 -28.93 5.45 26.53
C ALA A 122 -28.31 6.37 27.60
N ASP A 123 -28.04 5.81 28.80
CA ASP A 123 -27.54 6.59 29.95
C ASP A 123 -26.01 6.66 30.01
N TYR A 124 -25.32 5.58 29.59
CA TYR A 124 -23.90 5.41 29.85
C TYR A 124 -23.02 5.33 28.61
N ASN A 125 -23.58 5.00 27.46
CA ASN A 125 -22.86 4.91 26.18
C ASN A 125 -23.80 5.21 24.99
N PRO A 126 -24.39 6.41 24.90
CA PRO A 126 -25.42 6.72 23.90
C PRO A 126 -24.92 6.64 22.45
N LYS A 127 -23.61 6.83 22.22
CA LYS A 127 -22.99 6.72 20.90
C LYS A 127 -22.66 5.25 20.51
N GLY A 128 -22.80 4.28 21.42
CA GLY A 128 -22.40 2.90 21.16
C GLY A 128 -20.89 2.75 20.94
N LEU A 129 -20.07 3.49 21.67
CA LEU A 129 -18.62 3.42 21.54
C LEU A 129 -18.10 2.05 22.02
N PHE A 130 -17.00 1.59 21.44
CA PHE A 130 -16.29 0.39 21.84
C PHE A 130 -14.77 0.59 21.75
N ASN A 131 -14.03 -0.20 22.50
CA ASN A 131 -12.57 -0.22 22.46
C ASN A 131 -12.10 -1.04 21.26
N PHE A 132 -10.97 -0.65 20.68
CA PHE A 132 -10.32 -1.44 19.65
C PHE A 132 -8.81 -1.23 19.68
N ARG A 133 -8.10 -2.15 19.03
CA ARG A 133 -6.63 -2.09 18.86
C ARG A 133 -6.27 -2.35 17.42
N PHE A 134 -5.23 -1.69 16.98
CA PHE A 134 -4.61 -2.00 15.69
C PHE A 134 -3.09 -1.98 15.83
N GLU A 135 -2.44 -2.69 14.96
CA GLU A 135 -1.00 -2.62 14.80
C GLU A 135 -0.69 -1.81 13.56
N ILE A 136 0.40 -1.03 13.61
CA ILE A 136 0.89 -0.27 12.47
C ILE A 136 2.41 -0.34 12.39
N GLY A 137 2.91 -0.54 11.16
CA GLY A 137 4.33 -0.49 10.84
C GLY A 137 4.58 -0.31 9.36
N SER A 138 5.85 -0.28 8.98
CA SER A 138 6.32 -0.03 7.61
C SER A 138 7.65 -0.75 7.35
N CYS A 139 8.15 -0.71 6.12
CA CYS A 139 9.53 -1.07 5.76
C CYS A 139 9.89 -2.52 6.10
N ALA A 140 9.24 -3.48 5.40
CA ALA A 140 9.37 -4.91 5.63
C ALA A 140 10.38 -5.61 4.69
N ASN A 141 11.58 -5.04 4.48
CA ASN A 141 12.59 -5.56 3.56
C ASN A 141 13.04 -6.97 3.96
N GLN A 142 12.82 -7.94 3.08
CA GLN A 142 13.17 -9.35 3.30
C GLN A 142 14.57 -9.72 2.77
N ASN A 143 15.26 -8.80 2.11
CA ASN A 143 16.61 -9.06 1.62
C ASN A 143 17.62 -9.01 2.79
N PRO A 144 18.41 -10.06 3.03
CA PRO A 144 19.36 -10.08 4.15
C PRO A 144 20.53 -9.09 4.03
N LEU A 145 20.72 -8.47 2.86
CA LEU A 145 21.68 -7.39 2.67
C LEU A 145 21.16 -6.02 3.07
N HIS A 146 19.83 -5.91 3.28
CA HIS A 146 19.14 -4.65 3.57
C HIS A 146 18.16 -4.75 4.73
N GLY A 147 18.09 -5.90 5.39
CA GLY A 147 17.16 -6.17 6.49
C GLY A 147 17.50 -7.44 7.25
N LEU A 148 16.58 -7.90 8.08
CA LEU A 148 16.69 -9.11 8.90
C LEU A 148 16.43 -10.42 8.12
N GLY A 149 16.31 -10.35 6.80
CA GLY A 149 16.02 -11.48 5.94
C GLY A 149 14.55 -11.92 5.96
N HIS A 150 14.27 -13.01 5.27
CA HIS A 150 12.91 -13.48 5.03
C HIS A 150 12.22 -14.16 6.23
N HIS A 151 12.97 -14.49 7.28
CA HIS A 151 12.37 -14.98 8.53
C HIS A 151 11.46 -13.92 9.16
N SER A 152 11.81 -12.64 9.02
CA SER A 152 11.01 -11.50 9.49
C SER A 152 10.60 -11.64 10.97
N PRO A 153 11.53 -11.53 11.92
CA PRO A 153 11.31 -11.86 13.35
C PRO A 153 10.23 -10.99 14.01
N THR A 154 10.02 -9.76 13.54
CA THR A 154 8.91 -8.92 14.01
C THR A 154 7.57 -9.62 13.83
N TYR A 155 7.37 -10.31 12.71
CA TYR A 155 6.13 -11.05 12.45
C TYR A 155 6.00 -12.33 13.31
N ASP A 156 7.08 -12.89 13.86
CA ASP A 156 6.98 -13.94 14.87
C ASP A 156 6.30 -13.43 16.14
N HIS A 157 6.74 -12.27 16.64
CA HIS A 157 6.13 -11.63 17.81
C HIS A 157 4.70 -11.19 17.53
N LEU A 158 4.43 -10.59 16.37
CA LEU A 158 3.10 -10.20 15.97
C LEU A 158 2.15 -11.39 15.92
N ASN A 159 2.55 -12.51 15.31
CA ASN A 159 1.73 -13.73 15.26
C ASN A 159 1.48 -14.36 16.63
N ARG A 160 2.52 -14.44 17.48
CA ARG A 160 2.43 -15.10 18.78
C ARG A 160 1.69 -14.26 19.80
N ASP A 161 1.99 -12.96 19.84
CA ASP A 161 1.59 -12.11 20.98
C ASP A 161 0.40 -11.21 20.67
N TRP A 162 0.11 -10.94 19.38
CA TRP A 162 -0.84 -9.91 18.97
C TRP A 162 -1.94 -10.35 17.99
N ALA A 163 -1.81 -11.45 17.26
CA ALA A 163 -2.80 -11.85 16.26
C ALA A 163 -4.22 -12.02 16.82
N ASP A 164 -4.34 -12.41 18.10
CA ASP A 164 -5.62 -12.56 18.80
C ASP A 164 -6.07 -11.31 19.56
N LYS A 165 -5.26 -10.25 19.58
CA LYS A 165 -5.49 -9.06 20.42
C LYS A 165 -5.75 -7.80 19.61
N VAL A 166 -5.31 -7.74 18.36
CA VAL A 166 -5.56 -6.60 17.48
C VAL A 166 -6.75 -6.89 16.56
N ASN A 167 -7.50 -5.86 16.24
CA ASN A 167 -8.65 -5.97 15.36
C ASN A 167 -8.25 -5.88 13.89
N PHE A 168 -7.19 -5.12 13.59
CA PHE A 168 -6.65 -4.96 12.24
C PHE A 168 -5.21 -4.48 12.27
N HIS A 169 -4.60 -4.49 11.10
CA HIS A 169 -3.24 -4.03 10.83
C HIS A 169 -3.24 -2.92 9.77
N ILE A 170 -2.34 -1.96 9.91
CA ILE A 170 -2.02 -0.97 8.86
C ILE A 170 -0.57 -1.17 8.43
N MET A 171 -0.36 -1.61 7.21
CA MET A 171 0.96 -1.58 6.60
C MET A 171 1.16 -0.26 5.88
N ASN A 172 2.01 0.59 6.45
CA ASN A 172 2.18 1.98 6.05
C ASN A 172 3.34 2.15 5.06
N GLY A 173 3.21 1.53 3.89
CA GLY A 173 4.21 1.56 2.83
C GLY A 173 5.40 0.61 3.03
N ASP A 174 6.13 0.38 1.95
CA ASP A 174 7.32 -0.47 1.91
C ASP A 174 7.07 -1.91 2.38
N TRP A 175 5.94 -2.47 1.97
CA TRP A 175 5.64 -3.87 2.21
C TRP A 175 6.62 -4.79 1.48
N LEU A 176 7.10 -4.36 0.31
CA LEU A 176 8.11 -5.05 -0.50
C LEU A 176 9.23 -4.09 -0.91
N TYR A 177 10.33 -4.67 -1.38
CA TYR A 177 11.46 -3.98 -2.00
C TYR A 177 11.81 -4.65 -3.33
N GLU A 178 12.40 -3.91 -4.26
CA GLU A 178 12.62 -4.35 -5.63
C GLU A 178 13.72 -5.43 -5.72
N GLU A 179 13.33 -6.65 -6.04
CA GLU A 179 14.28 -7.76 -6.24
C GLU A 179 14.08 -8.49 -7.58
N LEU A 180 12.88 -8.43 -8.15
CA LEU A 180 12.53 -9.14 -9.39
C LEU A 180 11.93 -8.23 -10.47
N ARG A 181 12.17 -6.92 -10.40
CA ARG A 181 11.59 -5.94 -11.34
C ARG A 181 11.97 -6.19 -12.80
N GLU A 182 13.11 -6.81 -13.04
CA GLU A 182 13.61 -7.17 -14.38
C GLU A 182 13.23 -8.59 -14.81
N TYR A 183 12.23 -9.21 -14.14
CA TYR A 183 11.80 -10.56 -14.50
C TYR A 183 11.33 -10.60 -15.98
N PRO A 184 11.86 -11.54 -16.81
CA PRO A 184 11.60 -11.54 -18.25
C PRO A 184 10.14 -11.89 -18.55
N VAL A 185 9.47 -11.03 -19.32
CA VAL A 185 8.07 -11.24 -19.75
C VAL A 185 7.90 -12.54 -20.51
N GLU A 186 8.87 -12.90 -21.33
CA GLU A 186 8.84 -14.16 -22.10
C GLU A 186 8.87 -15.39 -21.17
N ALA A 187 9.68 -15.36 -20.12
CA ALA A 187 9.71 -16.44 -19.13
C ALA A 187 8.36 -16.55 -18.41
N TRP A 188 7.78 -15.41 -18.01
CA TRP A 188 6.44 -15.37 -17.40
C TRP A 188 5.38 -15.91 -18.36
N ARG A 189 5.39 -15.48 -19.63
CA ARG A 189 4.45 -15.93 -20.67
C ARG A 189 4.47 -17.45 -20.82
N LEU A 190 5.66 -18.03 -20.90
CA LEU A 190 5.84 -19.48 -21.03
C LEU A 190 5.34 -20.22 -19.79
N LEU A 191 5.62 -19.72 -18.59
CA LEU A 191 5.11 -20.29 -17.34
C LEU A 191 3.57 -20.25 -17.26
N GLN A 192 2.94 -19.20 -17.80
CA GLN A 192 1.49 -19.10 -17.87
C GLN A 192 0.88 -19.90 -19.04
N GLY A 193 1.69 -20.54 -19.89
CA GLY A 193 1.22 -21.30 -21.05
C GLY A 193 0.51 -20.42 -22.10
N LEU A 194 0.86 -19.15 -22.21
CA LEU A 194 0.23 -18.20 -23.12
C LEU A 194 0.91 -18.21 -24.48
N ALA A 195 0.11 -18.11 -25.57
CA ALA A 195 0.64 -17.82 -26.89
C ALA A 195 1.15 -16.36 -26.95
N PRO A 196 2.11 -16.02 -27.84
CA PRO A 196 2.68 -14.67 -27.91
C PRO A 196 1.66 -13.55 -28.16
N ASP A 197 0.60 -13.83 -28.88
CA ASP A 197 -0.48 -12.90 -29.23
C ASP A 197 -1.57 -12.82 -28.14
N SER A 198 -1.59 -13.73 -27.18
CA SER A 198 -2.60 -13.83 -26.11
C SER A 198 -2.20 -13.18 -24.78
N LEU A 199 -1.16 -12.34 -24.77
CA LEU A 199 -0.77 -11.57 -23.58
C LEU A 199 -1.92 -10.66 -23.12
N PRO A 200 -2.12 -10.49 -21.81
CA PRO A 200 -3.04 -9.49 -21.25
C PRO A 200 -2.75 -8.07 -21.74
N ARG A 201 -3.78 -7.24 -21.89
CA ARG A 201 -3.62 -5.85 -22.36
C ARG A 201 -2.60 -5.09 -21.50
N ALA A 202 -2.67 -5.24 -20.18
CA ALA A 202 -1.73 -4.61 -19.26
C ALA A 202 -0.27 -4.98 -19.60
N VAL A 203 0.01 -6.27 -19.81
CA VAL A 203 1.36 -6.75 -20.18
C VAL A 203 1.79 -6.27 -21.56
N LYS A 204 0.85 -6.22 -22.54
CA LYS A 204 1.16 -5.68 -23.89
C LYS A 204 1.54 -4.20 -23.85
N VAL A 205 0.90 -3.43 -23.00
CA VAL A 205 1.11 -1.97 -22.88
C VAL A 205 2.28 -1.65 -21.97
N MET A 206 2.42 -2.38 -20.87
CA MET A 206 3.43 -2.14 -19.84
C MET A 206 4.06 -3.47 -19.36
N PRO A 207 4.94 -4.08 -20.15
CA PRO A 207 5.53 -5.39 -19.87
C PRO A 207 6.25 -5.48 -18.53
N THR A 208 6.79 -4.38 -18.03
CA THR A 208 7.46 -4.27 -16.71
C THR A 208 6.56 -4.62 -15.53
N VAL A 209 5.23 -4.62 -15.68
CA VAL A 209 4.29 -5.04 -14.62
C VAL A 209 4.54 -6.47 -14.16
N VAL A 210 5.03 -7.34 -15.06
CA VAL A 210 5.34 -8.73 -14.75
C VAL A 210 6.38 -8.83 -13.64
N GLY A 211 7.45 -8.04 -13.72
CA GLY A 211 8.48 -8.00 -12.67
C GLY A 211 7.93 -7.51 -11.31
N VAL A 212 6.98 -6.57 -11.34
CA VAL A 212 6.31 -6.12 -10.11
C VAL A 212 5.47 -7.24 -9.50
N TRP A 213 4.69 -7.97 -10.32
CA TRP A 213 3.93 -9.13 -9.86
C TRP A 213 4.81 -10.24 -9.30
N GLU A 214 5.92 -10.55 -9.97
CA GLU A 214 6.87 -11.57 -9.49
C GLU A 214 7.50 -11.16 -8.15
N ASN A 215 7.74 -9.88 -7.95
CA ASN A 215 8.25 -9.37 -6.67
C ASN A 215 7.24 -9.55 -5.52
N TYR A 216 5.95 -9.28 -5.73
CA TYR A 216 4.89 -9.57 -4.75
C TYR A 216 4.83 -11.07 -4.42
N LYS A 217 4.89 -11.93 -5.44
CA LYS A 217 4.89 -13.39 -5.27
C LYS A 217 6.10 -13.87 -4.46
N LEU A 218 7.28 -13.30 -4.73
CA LEU A 218 8.49 -13.60 -3.97
C LEU A 218 8.27 -13.32 -2.47
N TYR A 219 7.79 -12.14 -2.13
CA TYR A 219 7.59 -11.73 -0.74
C TYR A 219 6.57 -12.59 -0.01
N LEU A 220 5.45 -12.91 -0.66
CA LEU A 220 4.42 -13.81 -0.11
C LEU A 220 4.90 -15.25 0.05
N SER A 221 5.76 -15.75 -0.84
CA SER A 221 6.27 -17.12 -0.79
C SER A 221 7.41 -17.29 0.21
N ARG A 222 8.27 -16.28 0.33
CA ARG A 222 9.53 -16.36 1.04
C ARG A 222 9.36 -16.20 2.55
N SER A 223 8.46 -15.30 3.00
CA SER A 223 8.23 -15.07 4.42
C SER A 223 6.94 -15.74 4.91
N ALA A 224 7.10 -16.89 5.57
CA ALA A 224 5.99 -17.62 6.16
C ALA A 224 5.30 -16.83 7.28
N ASN A 225 6.08 -16.11 8.10
CA ASN A 225 5.57 -15.32 9.23
C ASN A 225 4.72 -14.15 8.77
N LEU A 226 5.17 -13.40 7.75
CA LEU A 226 4.40 -12.31 7.13
C LEU A 226 3.09 -12.85 6.51
N SER A 227 3.16 -13.95 5.78
CA SER A 227 1.99 -14.57 5.17
C SER A 227 1.00 -15.11 6.23
N GLN A 228 1.49 -15.62 7.35
CA GLN A 228 0.65 -16.04 8.49
C GLN A 228 -0.06 -14.84 9.12
N TRP A 229 0.64 -13.71 9.30
CA TRP A 229 0.07 -12.49 9.84
C TRP A 229 -1.13 -12.02 9.01
N HIS A 230 -0.93 -11.82 7.70
CA HIS A 230 -2.00 -11.36 6.81
C HIS A 230 -3.14 -12.38 6.62
N ARG A 231 -2.89 -13.68 6.88
CA ARG A 231 -3.94 -14.69 6.90
C ARG A 231 -4.85 -14.58 8.12
N ASN A 232 -4.37 -14.06 9.24
CA ASN A 232 -5.10 -14.07 10.51
C ASN A 232 -5.54 -12.68 10.99
N VAL A 233 -4.95 -11.60 10.44
CA VAL A 233 -5.25 -10.23 10.83
C VAL A 233 -5.68 -9.42 9.60
N PRO A 234 -6.92 -8.90 9.57
CA PRO A 234 -7.36 -8.03 8.48
C PRO A 234 -6.45 -6.82 8.35
N SER A 235 -5.94 -6.57 7.15
CA SER A 235 -4.96 -5.52 6.89
C SER A 235 -5.52 -4.46 5.94
N VAL A 236 -5.06 -3.23 6.09
CA VAL A 236 -5.14 -2.15 5.11
C VAL A 236 -3.71 -1.72 4.76
N PHE A 237 -3.51 -1.25 3.55
CA PHE A 237 -2.18 -0.99 3.02
C PHE A 237 -2.13 0.41 2.40
N THR A 238 -1.14 1.20 2.74
CA THR A 238 -0.72 2.32 1.88
C THR A 238 0.44 1.85 1.00
N PHE A 239 0.78 2.60 -0.02
CA PHE A 239 2.01 2.38 -0.77
C PHE A 239 2.95 3.56 -0.57
N ASP A 240 4.24 3.25 -0.59
CA ASP A 240 5.28 4.25 -0.67
C ASP A 240 6.05 4.10 -1.99
N ASP A 241 7.31 4.44 -2.03
CA ASP A 241 8.08 4.37 -3.27
C ASP A 241 8.38 2.92 -3.69
N HIS A 242 8.71 2.03 -2.76
CA HIS A 242 9.10 0.67 -3.10
C HIS A 242 7.98 -0.19 -3.71
N GLU A 243 6.71 0.07 -3.45
CA GLU A 243 5.60 -0.54 -4.21
C GLU A 243 5.56 -0.06 -5.66
N LEU A 244 6.03 1.16 -5.90
CA LEU A 244 6.12 1.78 -7.22
C LEU A 244 7.52 1.60 -7.81
N VAL A 245 8.41 2.49 -7.49
CA VAL A 245 9.84 2.44 -7.78
C VAL A 245 10.60 3.33 -6.80
N ASN A 246 11.68 2.80 -6.25
CA ASN A 246 12.53 3.48 -5.25
C ASN A 246 12.79 4.96 -5.60
N ASP A 247 12.62 5.84 -4.62
CA ASP A 247 12.77 7.31 -4.75
C ASP A 247 11.89 7.91 -5.88
N ILE A 248 10.64 7.49 -6.06
CA ILE A 248 9.73 8.12 -7.04
C ILE A 248 9.32 9.51 -6.58
N TRP A 249 9.52 10.51 -7.43
CA TRP A 249 9.12 11.90 -7.20
C TRP A 249 8.58 12.56 -8.46
N GLY A 250 7.80 13.64 -8.29
CA GLY A 250 7.30 14.44 -9.40
C GLY A 250 6.32 13.74 -10.32
N ALA A 251 5.67 12.66 -9.86
CA ALA A 251 4.69 11.92 -10.66
C ALA A 251 3.44 12.75 -11.01
N GLY A 252 3.16 13.80 -10.23
CA GLY A 252 2.10 14.76 -10.49
C GLY A 252 2.52 15.97 -11.34
N THR A 253 3.81 16.15 -11.64
CA THR A 253 4.32 17.37 -12.29
C THR A 253 4.24 17.29 -13.80
N ALA A 254 3.31 18.02 -14.39
CA ALA A 254 3.18 18.14 -15.86
C ALA A 254 4.48 18.62 -16.52
N GLY A 255 4.83 18.04 -17.66
CA GLY A 255 6.08 18.32 -18.37
C GLY A 255 7.32 17.65 -17.80
N LYS A 256 7.20 16.91 -16.68
CA LYS A 256 8.32 16.16 -16.13
C LYS A 256 8.65 14.97 -17.02
N ARG A 257 9.95 14.81 -17.28
CA ARG A 257 10.51 13.67 -17.98
C ARG A 257 11.50 12.97 -17.08
N HIS A 258 11.05 11.95 -16.40
CA HIS A 258 11.90 11.12 -15.57
C HIS A 258 11.35 9.71 -15.58
N ARG A 259 12.19 8.71 -15.71
CA ARG A 259 11.77 7.33 -15.84
C ARG A 259 10.95 6.86 -14.65
N ARG A 260 11.40 7.13 -13.43
CA ARG A 260 10.66 6.75 -12.22
C ARG A 260 9.29 7.42 -12.18
N THR A 261 9.23 8.70 -12.52
CA THR A 261 8.00 9.49 -12.53
C THR A 261 6.89 8.81 -13.35
N VAL A 262 7.20 8.35 -14.55
CA VAL A 262 6.21 7.73 -15.46
C VAL A 262 5.88 6.27 -15.11
N PHE A 263 6.49 5.71 -14.07
CA PHE A 263 6.24 4.36 -13.59
C PHE A 263 5.06 4.24 -12.60
N ARG A 264 4.56 5.36 -12.08
CA ARG A 264 3.49 5.42 -11.07
C ARG A 264 2.36 4.42 -11.33
N ASP A 265 1.77 4.45 -12.52
CA ASP A 265 0.56 3.68 -12.80
C ASP A 265 0.83 2.18 -12.95
N ILE A 266 2.05 1.82 -13.37
CA ILE A 266 2.49 0.42 -13.46
C ILE A 266 2.59 -0.20 -12.06
N GLY A 267 3.26 0.50 -11.14
CA GLY A 267 3.39 0.09 -9.74
C GLY A 267 2.05 0.06 -9.04
N THR A 268 1.26 1.12 -9.17
CA THR A 268 -0.09 1.21 -8.55
C THR A 268 -1.03 0.12 -9.06
N TYR A 269 -0.97 -0.24 -10.36
CA TYR A 269 -1.78 -1.34 -10.90
C TYR A 269 -1.43 -2.68 -10.25
N ALA A 270 -0.15 -3.00 -10.13
CA ALA A 270 0.29 -4.21 -9.45
C ALA A 270 -0.09 -4.18 -7.96
N TRP A 271 0.05 -3.04 -7.30
CA TRP A 271 -0.36 -2.85 -5.91
C TRP A 271 -1.85 -3.14 -5.72
N TYR A 272 -2.73 -2.69 -6.61
CA TYR A 272 -4.16 -3.02 -6.54
C TYR A 272 -4.44 -4.52 -6.70
N ASN A 273 -3.64 -5.22 -7.49
CA ASN A 273 -3.79 -6.67 -7.63
C ASN A 273 -3.45 -7.42 -6.35
N TYR A 274 -2.46 -6.95 -5.56
CA TYR A 274 -1.90 -7.67 -4.43
C TYR A 274 -2.27 -7.12 -3.06
N LEU A 275 -2.39 -5.81 -2.89
CA LEU A 275 -2.61 -5.16 -1.60
C LEU A 275 -3.79 -4.19 -1.60
N GLY A 276 -3.91 -3.31 -2.58
CA GLY A 276 -4.87 -2.22 -2.61
C GLY A 276 -6.35 -2.65 -2.66
N TRP A 277 -6.64 -3.90 -2.99
CA TRP A 277 -7.97 -4.50 -2.90
C TRP A 277 -8.53 -4.45 -1.46
N ALA A 278 -7.65 -4.42 -0.46
CA ALA A 278 -7.98 -4.38 0.96
C ALA A 278 -8.49 -3.02 1.44
N ASN A 279 -8.30 -1.97 0.64
CA ASN A 279 -8.60 -0.61 1.07
C ASN A 279 -9.97 -0.14 0.61
N PRO A 280 -10.69 0.64 1.44
CA PRO A 280 -11.72 1.54 0.93
C PRO A 280 -11.04 2.71 0.20
N THR A 281 -11.48 3.03 -1.00
CA THR A 281 -10.96 4.14 -1.81
C THR A 281 -12.03 5.17 -2.07
N ALA A 282 -11.64 6.46 -2.19
CA ALA A 282 -12.56 7.55 -2.52
C ALA A 282 -13.13 7.39 -3.93
N TYR A 283 -12.36 6.81 -4.85
CA TYR A 283 -12.72 6.57 -6.24
C TYR A 283 -12.47 5.12 -6.63
N ASN A 284 -13.33 4.55 -7.48
CA ASN A 284 -13.24 3.15 -7.92
C ASN A 284 -12.98 2.98 -9.42
N HIS A 285 -12.47 4.04 -10.09
CA HIS A 285 -12.15 3.96 -11.50
C HIS A 285 -10.92 3.05 -11.72
N PRO A 286 -10.89 2.23 -12.76
CA PRO A 286 -9.68 1.50 -13.12
C PRO A 286 -8.63 2.46 -13.68
N ILE A 287 -7.36 2.13 -13.52
CA ILE A 287 -6.29 2.78 -14.28
C ILE A 287 -6.53 2.48 -15.76
N HIS A 288 -6.50 3.51 -16.60
CA HIS A 288 -6.62 3.33 -18.04
C HIS A 288 -5.24 3.10 -18.65
N PHE A 289 -5.11 2.06 -19.46
CA PHE A 289 -3.91 1.74 -20.25
C PHE A 289 -4.24 1.67 -21.72
N GLY A 290 -3.43 2.32 -22.56
CA GLY A 290 -3.64 2.35 -24.00
C GLY A 290 -2.37 2.47 -24.81
N ARG A 291 -2.55 2.31 -26.12
CA ARG A 291 -1.57 2.67 -27.15
C ARG A 291 -2.15 3.75 -28.02
N ALA A 292 -1.36 4.78 -28.25
CA ALA A 292 -1.83 5.96 -28.91
C ALA A 292 -0.81 6.46 -29.94
N LYS A 293 -1.30 7.08 -31.00
CA LYS A 293 -0.49 7.80 -31.96
C LYS A 293 -0.32 9.25 -31.51
N MET A 294 0.91 9.70 -31.43
CA MET A 294 1.28 11.10 -31.24
C MET A 294 1.99 11.62 -32.50
N THR A 295 1.72 12.86 -32.89
CA THR A 295 2.34 13.49 -34.06
C THR A 295 3.22 14.66 -33.62
N ALA A 296 4.44 14.72 -34.09
CA ALA A 296 5.38 15.79 -33.76
C ALA A 296 4.75 17.18 -33.94
N GLY A 297 4.89 18.04 -32.93
CA GLY A 297 4.32 19.37 -32.91
C GLY A 297 2.81 19.45 -32.63
N SER A 298 2.11 18.31 -32.52
CA SER A 298 0.68 18.25 -32.15
C SER A 298 0.51 17.96 -30.65
N ASP A 299 -0.44 18.62 -30.02
CA ASP A 299 -0.86 18.39 -28.62
C ASP A 299 -2.00 17.35 -28.51
N LEU A 300 -2.27 16.61 -29.58
CA LEU A 300 -3.31 15.58 -29.62
C LEU A 300 -2.71 14.18 -29.46
N LEU A 301 -3.30 13.42 -28.54
CA LEU A 301 -3.05 11.98 -28.37
C LEU A 301 -4.27 11.24 -28.92
N LYS A 302 -4.04 10.31 -29.87
CA LYS A 302 -5.11 9.56 -30.55
C LYS A 302 -4.98 8.06 -30.27
N ASP A 303 -5.98 7.48 -29.63
CA ASP A 303 -6.11 6.04 -29.37
C ASP A 303 -7.42 5.52 -29.99
N ALA A 304 -7.29 4.74 -31.06
CA ALA A 304 -8.44 4.21 -31.79
C ALA A 304 -9.25 3.16 -30.99
N ASP A 305 -8.61 2.55 -29.97
CA ASP A 305 -9.21 1.50 -29.13
C ASP A 305 -9.85 2.06 -27.84
N ALA A 306 -9.57 3.31 -27.51
CA ALA A 306 -10.13 3.96 -26.33
C ALA A 306 -11.52 4.55 -26.60
N ASP A 307 -12.33 4.66 -25.55
CA ASP A 307 -13.52 5.51 -25.50
C ASP A 307 -13.39 6.47 -24.31
N PHE A 308 -12.75 7.61 -24.55
CA PHE A 308 -12.46 8.62 -23.53
C PHE A 308 -13.73 9.25 -22.95
N ASN A 309 -14.87 9.17 -23.65
CA ASN A 309 -16.16 9.65 -23.10
C ASN A 309 -16.67 8.76 -21.95
N ARG A 310 -16.16 7.54 -21.83
CA ARG A 310 -16.52 6.60 -20.75
C ARG A 310 -15.51 6.59 -19.59
N ILE A 311 -14.44 7.36 -19.71
CA ILE A 311 -13.44 7.51 -18.66
C ILE A 311 -13.75 8.79 -17.90
N ALA A 312 -13.90 8.71 -16.58
CA ALA A 312 -14.14 9.88 -15.73
C ALA A 312 -12.86 10.73 -15.60
N ILE A 313 -12.40 11.33 -16.69
CA ILE A 313 -11.09 12.02 -16.79
C ILE A 313 -10.92 13.07 -15.67
N ASP A 314 -11.98 13.79 -15.32
CA ASP A 314 -11.94 14.84 -14.29
C ASP A 314 -11.70 14.28 -12.86
N GLU A 315 -11.93 12.97 -12.67
CA GLU A 315 -11.70 12.25 -11.40
C GLU A 315 -10.42 11.41 -11.43
N MET A 316 -9.70 11.41 -12.55
CA MET A 316 -8.45 10.67 -12.72
C MET A 316 -7.24 11.56 -12.46
N LEU A 317 -6.08 10.94 -12.38
CA LEU A 317 -4.79 11.63 -12.33
C LEU A 317 -4.34 12.02 -13.76
N ASN A 318 -3.20 12.72 -13.86
CA ASN A 318 -2.58 13.06 -15.13
C ASN A 318 -2.15 11.82 -15.93
N LEU A 319 -1.88 12.03 -17.21
CA LEU A 319 -1.48 10.99 -18.16
C LEU A 319 0.04 10.84 -18.17
N HIS A 320 0.50 9.60 -18.15
CA HIS A 320 1.91 9.25 -18.32
C HIS A 320 2.12 8.52 -19.65
N VAL A 321 3.04 9.01 -20.48
CA VAL A 321 3.57 8.26 -21.60
C VAL A 321 4.84 7.57 -21.12
N HIS A 322 4.83 6.24 -21.14
CA HIS A 322 5.94 5.41 -20.70
C HIS A 322 6.63 4.69 -21.87
N TRP A 323 7.74 3.98 -21.60
CA TRP A 323 8.55 3.38 -22.67
C TRP A 323 7.86 2.24 -23.42
N GLY A 324 6.84 1.67 -22.84
CA GLY A 324 5.93 0.70 -23.47
C GLY A 324 6.48 -0.65 -23.85
N THR A 325 7.77 -0.85 -23.93
CA THR A 325 8.30 -2.01 -24.64
C THR A 325 9.46 -2.72 -23.98
N LYS A 326 10.03 -2.23 -22.90
CA LYS A 326 11.21 -2.89 -22.33
C LYS A 326 11.09 -3.07 -20.84
N GLU A 327 11.42 -4.26 -20.42
CA GLU A 327 11.62 -4.71 -19.07
C GLU A 327 12.68 -3.88 -18.34
N ALA A 328 13.47 -3.18 -19.10
CA ALA A 328 14.66 -2.54 -18.62
C ALA A 328 14.43 -1.60 -17.46
N GLY A 329 15.01 -1.93 -16.34
CA GLY A 329 15.61 -1.11 -15.36
C GLY A 329 14.70 -0.18 -14.60
N VAL A 330 13.56 -0.61 -14.15
CA VAL A 330 12.76 0.16 -13.23
C VAL A 330 13.49 0.34 -11.90
N ASN A 331 14.33 -0.60 -11.54
CA ASN A 331 15.14 -0.57 -10.32
C ASN A 331 16.45 0.18 -10.45
N ASP A 332 16.87 0.47 -11.65
CA ASP A 332 18.24 0.87 -11.84
C ASP A 332 18.36 2.38 -11.86
N MET A 333 19.00 2.91 -10.85
CA MET A 333 19.43 4.30 -10.79
C MET A 333 20.34 4.71 -11.96
N LYS A 334 20.94 3.73 -12.67
CA LYS A 334 21.79 3.97 -13.84
C LYS A 334 21.02 4.44 -15.07
N TYR A 335 19.71 4.21 -15.12
CA TYR A 335 18.91 4.63 -16.27
C TYR A 335 18.35 6.03 -16.05
N ASP A 336 19.21 6.96 -15.76
CA ASP A 336 18.83 8.35 -15.69
C ASP A 336 18.40 8.86 -17.06
N ASN A 337 17.14 9.10 -17.21
CA ASN A 337 16.46 10.17 -17.90
C ASN A 337 16.64 10.36 -19.40
N ASN A 338 17.78 10.09 -19.99
CA ASN A 338 18.08 10.62 -21.31
C ASN A 338 17.79 9.66 -22.45
N ASP A 339 17.65 8.38 -22.16
CA ASP A 339 17.53 7.32 -23.16
C ASP A 339 16.11 6.83 -23.40
N GLY A 340 15.11 7.43 -22.73
CA GLY A 340 13.71 7.09 -22.94
C GLY A 340 13.13 7.65 -24.23
N HIS A 341 11.96 7.13 -24.63
CA HIS A 341 11.24 7.63 -25.79
C HIS A 341 11.03 9.16 -25.69
N PRO A 342 11.26 9.95 -26.78
CA PRO A 342 11.18 11.40 -26.71
C PRO A 342 9.83 11.97 -26.27
N ASN A 343 8.73 11.23 -26.36
CA ASN A 343 7.42 11.60 -25.88
C ASN A 343 7.14 11.09 -24.44
N SER A 344 8.10 10.46 -23.76
CA SER A 344 7.90 9.94 -22.40
C SER A 344 7.96 11.05 -21.37
N TYR A 345 6.78 11.61 -21.05
CA TYR A 345 6.55 12.70 -20.11
C TYR A 345 5.31 12.46 -19.26
N VAL A 346 5.15 13.23 -18.22
CA VAL A 346 3.90 13.48 -17.50
C VAL A 346 3.13 14.56 -18.25
N TYR A 347 1.87 14.29 -18.57
CA TYR A 347 0.99 15.20 -19.32
C TYR A 347 -0.26 15.52 -18.53
N ASP A 348 -0.63 16.80 -18.48
CA ASP A 348 -1.98 17.18 -18.09
C ASP A 348 -2.94 17.01 -19.27
N ILE A 349 -4.11 16.48 -18.98
CA ILE A 349 -5.20 16.36 -19.94
C ILE A 349 -5.98 17.66 -19.92
N VAL A 350 -5.92 18.41 -21.01
CA VAL A 350 -6.62 19.70 -21.14
C VAL A 350 -8.13 19.48 -21.38
N LYS A 351 -8.47 18.51 -22.24
CA LYS A 351 -9.85 18.10 -22.50
C LYS A 351 -9.94 16.81 -23.32
N VAL A 352 -11.08 16.16 -23.23
CA VAL A 352 -11.55 15.16 -24.20
C VAL A 352 -12.04 15.90 -25.44
N VAL A 353 -11.46 15.59 -26.61
CA VAL A 353 -11.88 16.17 -27.91
C VAL A 353 -13.00 15.35 -28.52
N ASP A 354 -12.83 14.03 -28.52
CA ASP A 354 -13.82 13.04 -28.96
C ASP A 354 -13.52 11.68 -28.28
N ALA A 355 -14.28 10.63 -28.61
CA ALA A 355 -14.13 9.30 -28.03
C ALA A 355 -12.70 8.72 -28.12
N HIS A 356 -11.92 9.15 -29.11
CA HIS A 356 -10.61 8.58 -29.42
C HIS A 356 -9.45 9.59 -29.31
N THR A 357 -9.74 10.83 -28.89
CA THR A 357 -8.77 11.93 -28.93
C THR A 357 -8.75 12.73 -27.63
N LEU A 358 -7.57 12.83 -27.02
CA LEU A 358 -7.29 13.76 -25.92
C LEU A 358 -6.46 14.93 -26.41
N LYS A 359 -6.72 16.12 -25.85
CA LYS A 359 -5.82 17.27 -25.95
C LYS A 359 -4.97 17.35 -24.69
N LEU A 360 -3.65 17.40 -24.87
CA LEU A 360 -2.64 17.47 -23.81
C LEU A 360 -2.12 18.90 -23.66
N HIS A 361 -1.48 19.20 -22.51
CA HIS A 361 -0.96 20.55 -22.21
C HIS A 361 0.28 20.94 -23.05
N MET A 362 0.96 19.97 -23.65
CA MET A 362 2.15 20.22 -24.49
C MET A 362 2.18 19.29 -25.71
N PRO A 363 2.85 19.72 -26.80
CA PRO A 363 2.94 18.93 -28.04
C PRO A 363 3.93 17.77 -27.93
N ALA A 364 3.67 16.74 -28.73
CA ALA A 364 4.59 15.63 -28.92
C ALA A 364 5.92 16.09 -29.55
N LYS A 365 7.01 15.46 -29.18
CA LYS A 365 8.37 15.74 -29.71
C LYS A 365 8.64 15.01 -31.01
N VAL A 366 8.12 13.80 -31.16
CA VAL A 366 8.27 12.97 -32.36
C VAL A 366 6.94 12.35 -32.74
N THR A 367 6.81 11.99 -34.04
CA THR A 367 5.68 11.21 -34.55
C THR A 367 5.94 9.75 -34.28
N ASP A 368 5.16 9.12 -33.40
CA ASP A 368 5.30 7.70 -33.09
C ASP A 368 4.03 7.16 -32.41
N GLU A 369 3.97 5.83 -32.30
CA GLU A 369 3.02 5.12 -31.45
C GLU A 369 3.63 4.94 -30.04
N VAL A 370 2.87 5.28 -29.00
CA VAL A 370 3.33 5.25 -27.62
C VAL A 370 2.39 4.44 -26.74
N SER A 371 2.94 3.83 -25.70
CA SER A 371 2.17 3.30 -24.59
C SER A 371 1.95 4.39 -23.56
N TYR A 372 0.73 4.47 -23.03
CA TYR A 372 0.37 5.47 -22.03
C TYR A 372 -0.57 4.91 -20.97
N SER A 373 -0.67 5.63 -19.88
CA SER A 373 -1.65 5.38 -18.81
C SER A 373 -2.29 6.68 -18.32
N ILE A 374 -3.50 6.57 -17.78
CA ILE A 374 -4.15 7.62 -17.00
C ILE A 374 -4.39 7.04 -15.62
N GLY A 375 -3.74 7.62 -14.60
CA GLY A 375 -3.75 7.09 -13.24
C GLY A 375 -5.07 7.32 -12.54
N ARG A 376 -5.28 6.59 -11.45
CA ARG A 376 -6.43 6.76 -10.56
C ARG A 376 -5.98 7.27 -9.19
N PRO A 377 -6.80 8.10 -8.50
CA PRO A 377 -6.57 8.42 -7.10
C PRO A 377 -6.62 7.15 -6.22
N SER A 378 -5.69 7.04 -5.27
CA SER A 378 -5.51 5.85 -4.43
C SER A 378 -5.75 6.10 -2.95
N PHE A 379 -6.12 7.32 -2.58
CA PHE A 379 -6.47 7.68 -1.21
C PHE A 379 -7.90 7.27 -0.83
N GLY A 380 -8.14 7.16 0.47
CA GLY A 380 -9.46 6.81 0.99
C GLY A 380 -9.56 6.99 2.49
N LYS A 381 -10.71 6.66 3.06
CA LYS A 381 -10.93 6.70 4.50
C LYS A 381 -11.82 5.58 4.99
N PHE A 382 -11.70 5.26 6.26
CA PHE A 382 -12.62 4.37 6.97
C PHE A 382 -12.79 4.82 8.41
N ARG A 383 -13.83 4.31 9.07
CA ARG A 383 -14.14 4.64 10.46
C ARG A 383 -14.28 3.41 11.31
N ILE A 384 -13.74 3.48 12.53
CA ILE A 384 -13.95 2.49 13.58
C ILE A 384 -14.29 3.22 14.88
N SER A 385 -15.49 2.95 15.42
CA SER A 385 -16.01 3.64 16.63
C SER A 385 -15.99 5.17 16.45
N ASN A 386 -15.30 5.90 17.30
CA ASN A 386 -15.14 7.36 17.27
C ASN A 386 -13.88 7.84 16.53
N SER A 387 -13.19 6.96 15.83
CA SER A 387 -11.93 7.26 15.15
C SER A 387 -12.06 7.16 13.65
N GLU A 388 -11.54 8.13 12.90
CA GLU A 388 -11.53 8.15 11.45
C GLU A 388 -10.11 8.12 10.91
N PHE A 389 -9.87 7.23 9.96
CA PHE A 389 -8.58 6.95 9.36
C PHE A 389 -8.55 7.45 7.92
N TYR A 390 -7.58 8.28 7.59
CA TYR A 390 -7.34 8.82 6.26
C TYR A 390 -6.09 8.16 5.68
N LEU A 391 -6.28 7.27 4.70
CA LEU A 391 -5.21 6.63 3.95
C LEU A 391 -4.74 7.58 2.86
N ILE A 392 -3.53 8.07 2.96
CA ILE A 392 -3.01 9.14 2.11
C ILE A 392 -2.08 8.58 1.04
N ASP A 393 -2.24 9.08 -0.18
CA ASP A 393 -1.33 8.85 -1.30
C ASP A 393 -0.32 10.00 -1.36
N THR A 394 0.90 9.75 -0.93
CA THR A 394 1.99 10.74 -0.87
C THR A 394 2.87 10.74 -2.12
N ARG A 395 2.60 9.87 -3.09
CA ARG A 395 3.48 9.67 -4.26
C ARG A 395 2.85 10.09 -5.59
N SER A 396 1.56 9.78 -5.82
CA SER A 396 0.96 9.90 -7.15
C SER A 396 0.78 11.31 -7.66
N SER A 397 0.50 12.26 -6.76
CA SER A 397 0.25 13.67 -7.10
C SER A 397 1.40 14.60 -6.70
N ARG A 398 2.48 14.04 -6.16
CA ARG A 398 3.61 14.79 -5.63
C ARG A 398 4.26 15.63 -6.71
N ASP A 399 4.42 16.92 -6.41
CA ASP A 399 5.19 17.83 -7.25
C ASP A 399 6.70 17.56 -7.18
N MET A 400 7.40 17.87 -8.26
CA MET A 400 8.85 17.90 -8.27
C MET A 400 9.35 19.14 -7.53
N HIS A 401 10.29 18.97 -6.64
CA HIS A 401 10.97 20.10 -6.04
C HIS A 401 12.29 20.43 -6.75
N ASP A 402 12.65 21.72 -6.75
CA ASP A 402 13.99 22.16 -7.16
C ASP A 402 14.93 22.03 -5.96
N ILE A 403 16.00 21.29 -6.13
CA ILE A 403 17.08 21.12 -5.15
C ILE A 403 17.66 22.45 -4.67
N ARG A 404 17.71 23.45 -5.56
CA ARG A 404 18.30 24.75 -5.28
C ARG A 404 17.38 25.68 -4.47
N ASP A 405 16.08 25.46 -4.54
CA ASP A 405 15.07 26.20 -3.78
C ASP A 405 14.66 25.44 -2.52
N ARG A 406 15.39 25.69 -1.44
CA ARG A 406 15.05 25.10 -0.12
C ARG A 406 13.75 25.66 0.46
N GLY A 407 13.28 26.79 -0.02
CA GLY A 407 12.00 27.37 0.39
C GLY A 407 10.80 26.60 -0.14
N LYS A 408 10.93 25.97 -1.31
CA LYS A 408 9.98 25.06 -1.94
C LYS A 408 8.53 25.52 -1.79
N LYS A 409 8.27 26.77 -2.14
CA LYS A 409 6.96 27.39 -1.99
C LYS A 409 6.01 26.97 -3.12
N GLY A 410 4.74 26.78 -2.76
CA GLY A 410 3.67 26.56 -3.72
C GLY A 410 3.67 25.17 -4.37
N ILE A 411 4.51 24.24 -3.90
CA ILE A 411 4.48 22.85 -4.32
C ILE A 411 3.61 22.01 -3.38
N SER A 412 3.03 20.93 -3.92
CA SER A 412 2.10 20.07 -3.21
C SER A 412 2.56 18.62 -3.21
N MET A 413 2.43 17.94 -2.08
CA MET A 413 2.56 16.48 -1.97
C MET A 413 1.27 15.77 -2.35
N LEU A 414 0.13 16.30 -1.92
CA LEU A 414 -1.17 15.67 -2.08
C LEU A 414 -1.85 15.99 -3.42
N GLY A 415 -1.45 17.09 -4.05
CA GLY A 415 -2.22 17.67 -5.13
C GLY A 415 -3.53 18.29 -4.63
N LYS A 416 -4.19 19.05 -5.49
CA LYS A 416 -5.41 19.80 -5.13
C LYS A 416 -6.55 18.87 -4.72
N SER A 417 -6.82 17.85 -5.52
CA SER A 417 -7.99 16.97 -5.34
C SER A 417 -7.95 16.25 -3.99
N GLN A 418 -6.83 15.61 -3.65
CA GLN A 418 -6.72 14.89 -2.38
C GLN A 418 -6.75 15.83 -1.18
N ARG A 419 -6.06 16.99 -1.26
CA ARG A 419 -6.05 17.97 -0.17
C ARG A 419 -7.44 18.52 0.11
N GLU A 420 -8.20 18.91 -0.91
CA GLU A 420 -9.58 19.41 -0.75
C GLU A 420 -10.51 18.34 -0.20
N TRP A 421 -10.40 17.10 -0.71
CA TRP A 421 -11.13 15.95 -0.20
C TRP A 421 -10.83 15.69 1.28
N LEU A 422 -9.56 15.71 1.68
CA LEU A 422 -9.12 15.49 3.06
C LEU A 422 -9.72 16.56 3.99
N MET A 423 -9.48 17.83 3.68
CA MET A 423 -9.92 18.94 4.52
C MET A 423 -11.44 18.98 4.66
N LYS A 424 -12.18 18.74 3.57
CA LYS A 424 -13.64 18.67 3.59
C LYS A 424 -14.12 17.52 4.49
N ASN A 425 -13.62 16.32 4.29
CA ASN A 425 -14.04 15.15 5.06
C ASN A 425 -13.73 15.28 6.55
N MET A 426 -12.56 15.84 6.91
CA MET A 426 -12.22 16.09 8.31
C MET A 426 -13.11 17.17 8.94
N ALA A 427 -13.45 18.23 8.21
CA ALA A 427 -14.32 19.30 8.71
C ALA A 427 -15.76 18.81 8.95
N GLU A 428 -16.27 17.92 8.11
CA GLU A 428 -17.62 17.36 8.19
C GLU A 428 -17.74 16.19 9.17
N SER A 429 -16.60 15.63 9.65
CA SER A 429 -16.59 14.44 10.50
C SER A 429 -16.91 14.75 11.97
N ASP A 430 -17.76 13.91 12.57
CA ASP A 430 -18.04 13.91 14.00
C ASP A 430 -17.09 13.01 14.83
N ALA A 431 -16.08 12.40 14.20
CA ALA A 431 -15.05 11.60 14.87
C ALA A 431 -14.37 12.41 15.98
N GLU A 432 -13.95 11.73 17.03
CA GLU A 432 -13.23 12.33 18.16
C GLU A 432 -11.71 12.28 17.97
N PHE A 433 -11.24 11.31 17.18
CA PHE A 433 -9.83 11.12 16.84
C PHE A 433 -9.66 11.01 15.33
N PHE A 434 -8.62 11.66 14.81
CA PHE A 434 -8.23 11.57 13.42
C PHE A 434 -6.85 10.91 13.27
N PHE A 435 -6.77 9.87 12.46
CA PHE A 435 -5.53 9.22 12.08
C PHE A 435 -5.22 9.57 10.63
N PHE A 436 -4.17 10.34 10.43
CA PHE A 436 -3.64 10.70 9.12
C PHE A 436 -2.50 9.74 8.78
N ILE A 437 -2.76 8.77 7.93
CA ILE A 437 -1.82 7.70 7.58
C ILE A 437 -0.99 8.15 6.38
N SER A 438 0.22 8.64 6.67
CA SER A 438 1.20 9.13 5.69
C SER A 438 2.38 8.19 5.63
N THR A 439 2.79 7.75 4.45
CA THR A 439 3.92 6.84 4.34
C THR A 439 5.25 7.50 4.68
N VAL A 440 5.37 8.82 4.48
CA VAL A 440 6.60 9.59 4.68
C VAL A 440 6.56 10.46 5.94
N PRO A 441 7.72 10.77 6.56
CA PRO A 441 7.79 11.54 7.80
C PRO A 441 7.29 12.97 7.64
N PHE A 442 6.68 13.49 8.72
CA PHE A 442 5.99 14.79 8.70
C PHE A 442 6.86 15.93 9.23
N MET A 443 7.49 15.75 10.37
CA MET A 443 8.34 16.78 11.00
C MET A 443 9.82 16.57 10.78
N ILE A 444 10.25 15.33 10.58
CA ILE A 444 11.66 14.97 10.41
C ILE A 444 11.98 14.94 8.90
N PRO A 445 13.11 15.57 8.47
CA PRO A 445 13.53 15.47 7.08
C PRO A 445 14.02 14.07 6.72
N HIS A 446 13.83 13.69 5.45
CA HIS A 446 14.44 12.50 4.88
C HIS A 446 15.27 12.91 3.67
N SER A 447 16.54 13.20 3.91
CA SER A 447 17.45 13.72 2.89
C SER A 447 18.21 12.63 2.12
N GLY A 448 18.07 11.37 2.52
CA GLY A 448 18.81 10.25 1.94
C GLY A 448 20.32 10.28 2.24
N ALA A 449 21.01 9.22 1.86
CA ALA A 449 22.46 9.10 2.09
C ALA A 449 23.25 10.19 1.36
N GLY A 450 23.77 11.15 2.10
CA GLY A 450 24.54 12.27 1.58
C GLY A 450 24.14 13.63 2.15
N GLY A 451 23.04 13.69 2.88
CA GLY A 451 22.57 14.91 3.55
C GLY A 451 22.17 16.03 2.58
N PHE A 452 21.85 17.19 3.15
CA PHE A 452 21.40 18.37 2.38
C PHE A 452 22.48 19.06 1.54
N GLU A 453 23.73 18.69 1.70
CA GLU A 453 24.86 19.34 1.02
C GLU A 453 25.19 18.71 -0.33
N VAL A 454 24.64 17.52 -0.59
CA VAL A 454 24.77 16.83 -1.86
C VAL A 454 23.45 16.92 -2.60
N ASP A 455 23.38 16.44 -3.83
CA ASP A 455 22.16 16.34 -4.66
C ASP A 455 20.99 15.60 -4.00
N ALA A 456 21.17 15.15 -2.78
CA ALA A 456 20.16 14.51 -1.94
C ALA A 456 18.95 15.40 -1.59
N ALA A 457 19.08 16.72 -1.64
CA ALA A 457 17.93 17.62 -1.43
C ALA A 457 16.81 17.44 -2.47
N ASN A 458 17.09 16.79 -3.60
CA ASN A 458 16.07 16.32 -4.54
C ASN A 458 15.31 15.10 -4.05
N LYS A 459 15.96 14.34 -3.18
CA LYS A 459 15.41 13.11 -2.61
C LYS A 459 14.64 13.36 -1.33
N GLU A 460 14.54 14.61 -0.88
CA GLU A 460 13.77 14.89 0.32
C GLU A 460 12.34 14.43 0.15
N GLU A 461 12.06 13.27 0.68
CA GLU A 461 10.80 12.57 0.51
C GLU A 461 9.78 12.99 1.54
N ALA A 462 10.25 13.52 2.67
CA ALA A 462 9.44 13.96 3.79
C ALA A 462 8.58 15.21 3.48
N TRP A 463 7.61 15.45 4.32
CA TRP A 463 6.82 16.71 4.32
C TRP A 463 7.64 17.96 4.54
N THR A 464 8.87 17.83 5.00
CA THR A 464 9.83 18.93 5.09
C THR A 464 10.25 19.49 3.73
N GLY A 465 10.02 18.74 2.66
CA GLY A 465 10.09 19.23 1.29
C GLY A 465 8.89 20.11 0.87
N PHE A 466 7.79 20.09 1.64
CA PHE A 466 6.51 20.70 1.30
C PHE A 466 5.96 21.56 2.45
N PHE A 467 6.79 22.45 2.98
CA PHE A 467 6.48 23.24 4.18
C PHE A 467 5.17 24.01 4.10
N ASP A 468 4.88 24.64 2.96
CA ASP A 468 3.67 25.46 2.83
C ASP A 468 2.41 24.60 3.00
N GLU A 469 2.36 23.44 2.37
CA GLU A 469 1.21 22.52 2.48
C GLU A 469 1.15 21.90 3.87
N ARG A 470 2.29 21.49 4.45
CA ARG A 470 2.36 20.96 5.82
C ARG A 470 1.82 21.96 6.85
N GLU A 471 2.26 23.21 6.81
CA GLU A 471 1.80 24.26 7.74
C GLU A 471 0.33 24.63 7.51
N GLN A 472 -0.15 24.55 6.26
CA GLN A 472 -1.57 24.70 5.95
C GLN A 472 -2.41 23.60 6.62
N LEU A 473 -1.98 22.34 6.54
CA LEU A 473 -2.65 21.23 7.20
C LEU A 473 -2.63 21.36 8.72
N ILE A 474 -1.49 21.69 9.33
CA ILE A 474 -1.40 21.93 10.78
C ILE A 474 -2.37 23.03 11.21
N SER A 475 -2.36 24.16 10.51
CA SER A 475 -3.25 25.29 10.81
C SER A 475 -4.72 24.92 10.70
N PHE A 476 -5.09 24.13 9.68
CA PHE A 476 -6.44 23.60 9.52
C PHE A 476 -6.82 22.66 10.67
N TRP A 477 -5.96 21.69 11.01
CA TRP A 477 -6.22 20.73 12.08
C TRP A 477 -6.41 21.40 13.45
N GLU A 478 -5.68 22.46 13.75
CA GLU A 478 -5.88 23.27 14.97
C GLU A 478 -7.30 23.83 15.06
N THR A 479 -7.93 24.19 13.90
CA THR A 479 -9.31 24.66 13.89
C THR A 479 -10.33 23.60 14.29
N LEU A 480 -10.01 22.32 14.07
CA LEU A 480 -10.89 21.20 14.39
C LEU A 480 -11.03 20.95 15.90
N LYS A 481 -10.07 21.42 16.70
CA LYS A 481 -10.00 21.24 18.16
C LYS A 481 -10.10 19.77 18.60
N LYS A 482 -9.63 18.86 17.80
CA LYS A 482 -9.62 17.41 18.01
C LYS A 482 -8.18 16.87 17.86
N PRO A 483 -7.82 15.77 18.58
CA PRO A 483 -6.54 15.13 18.37
C PRO A 483 -6.38 14.63 16.92
N VAL A 484 -5.23 14.93 16.34
CA VAL A 484 -4.80 14.42 15.03
C VAL A 484 -3.48 13.68 15.22
N PHE A 485 -3.47 12.42 14.81
CA PHE A 485 -2.31 11.55 14.85
C PHE A 485 -1.79 11.30 13.44
N VAL A 486 -0.63 11.87 13.14
CA VAL A 486 0.08 11.64 11.89
C VAL A 486 0.91 10.37 12.06
N MET A 487 0.52 9.30 11.37
CA MET A 487 1.21 8.02 11.41
C MET A 487 2.13 7.94 10.20
N THR A 488 3.44 7.80 10.43
CA THR A 488 4.45 7.87 9.37
C THR A 488 5.34 6.63 9.30
N GLY A 489 6.12 6.49 8.23
CA GLY A 489 7.04 5.39 7.94
C GLY A 489 8.32 5.87 7.24
N ASP A 490 8.83 5.09 6.28
CA ASP A 490 9.92 5.40 5.34
C ASP A 490 11.31 5.51 6.00
N LEU A 491 11.49 6.30 7.04
CA LEU A 491 12.78 6.62 7.67
C LEU A 491 13.52 5.45 8.33
N HIS A 492 12.95 4.25 8.36
CA HIS A 492 13.55 3.09 9.03
C HIS A 492 13.94 3.34 10.50
N ASN A 493 13.31 4.31 11.16
CA ASN A 493 13.42 4.59 12.58
C ASN A 493 12.04 4.88 13.17
N SER A 494 11.82 4.48 14.42
CA SER A 494 10.59 4.80 15.14
C SER A 494 10.80 6.01 16.04
N PHE A 495 9.79 6.87 16.13
CA PHE A 495 9.78 8.00 17.05
C PHE A 495 8.37 8.50 17.35
N ALA A 496 8.24 9.22 18.46
CA ALA A 496 7.02 9.92 18.85
C ALA A 496 7.34 11.41 19.01
N ILE A 497 6.57 12.27 18.36
CA ILE A 497 6.77 13.72 18.33
C ILE A 497 5.48 14.43 18.71
N LYS A 498 5.57 15.36 19.65
CA LYS A 498 4.52 16.33 19.94
C LYS A 498 4.72 17.55 19.06
N ILE A 499 3.81 17.81 18.14
CA ILE A 499 3.84 18.98 17.24
C ILE A 499 3.15 20.17 17.91
N THR A 500 1.94 19.93 18.43
CA THR A 500 1.16 20.86 19.24
C THR A 500 0.50 20.10 20.41
N ASP A 501 -0.38 20.73 21.16
CA ASP A 501 -1.11 20.01 22.23
C ASP A 501 -2.08 18.96 21.68
N ARG A 502 -2.51 19.10 20.40
CA ARG A 502 -3.49 18.19 19.76
C ARG A 502 -2.93 17.42 18.57
N ILE A 503 -1.81 17.84 18.00
CA ILE A 503 -1.24 17.22 16.81
C ILE A 503 0.05 16.50 17.19
N TRP A 504 0.12 15.21 16.84
CA TRP A 504 1.25 14.35 17.14
C TRP A 504 1.67 13.57 15.91
N GLU A 505 2.96 13.29 15.80
CA GLU A 505 3.49 12.36 14.81
C GLU A 505 4.03 11.11 15.49
N PHE A 506 3.70 9.94 14.92
CA PHE A 506 4.20 8.64 15.32
C PHE A 506 4.76 7.93 14.10
N CYS A 507 6.09 7.85 14.00
CA CYS A 507 6.75 7.06 12.97
C CYS A 507 6.88 5.63 13.45
N CYS A 508 6.45 4.67 12.64
CA CYS A 508 6.31 3.26 13.00
C CYS A 508 7.07 2.38 12.00
N GLY A 509 8.20 1.88 12.42
CA GLY A 509 9.05 1.02 11.63
C GLY A 509 10.53 1.15 11.99
N PRO A 510 11.41 0.41 11.30
CA PRO A 510 11.07 -0.57 10.29
C PRO A 510 10.59 -1.89 10.91
N HIS A 511 9.75 -2.63 10.20
CA HIS A 511 9.41 -4.01 10.60
C HIS A 511 10.59 -4.97 10.40
N ASN A 512 11.38 -4.77 9.34
CA ASN A 512 12.43 -5.73 8.98
C ASN A 512 13.65 -5.09 8.29
N SER A 513 13.59 -3.82 7.89
CA SER A 513 14.67 -3.14 7.17
C SER A 513 15.82 -2.71 8.10
N VAL A 514 16.99 -2.47 7.51
CA VAL A 514 18.12 -1.82 8.18
C VAL A 514 17.74 -0.40 8.60
N ASN A 515 18.07 0.00 9.83
CA ASN A 515 17.82 1.36 10.30
C ASN A 515 18.74 2.39 9.61
N HIS A 516 18.23 3.57 9.37
CA HIS A 516 18.98 4.72 8.89
C HIS A 516 19.77 5.37 10.03
N VAL A 517 20.74 6.21 9.67
CA VAL A 517 21.55 6.97 10.63
C VAL A 517 21.00 8.39 10.71
N PRO A 518 20.47 8.84 11.85
CA PRO A 518 19.88 10.17 11.97
C PRO A 518 20.80 11.32 11.53
N ALA A 519 22.10 11.23 11.79
CA ALA A 519 23.06 12.22 11.36
C ALA A 519 23.16 12.38 9.83
N LEU A 520 22.90 11.31 9.07
CA LEU A 520 22.98 11.31 7.61
C LEU A 520 21.63 11.57 6.96
N ASP A 521 20.58 10.93 7.46
CA ASP A 521 19.28 10.88 6.79
C ASP A 521 18.27 11.87 7.40
N GLU A 522 18.45 12.27 8.67
CA GLU A 522 17.45 12.99 9.45
C GLU A 522 17.96 14.33 10.01
N SER A 523 18.94 14.97 9.36
CA SER A 523 19.56 16.24 9.78
C SER A 523 20.08 16.24 11.22
N ASP A 524 20.70 15.14 11.64
CA ASP A 524 21.30 14.97 12.97
C ASP A 524 20.36 15.37 14.12
N ARG A 525 19.08 15.00 14.01
CA ARG A 525 18.11 15.28 15.05
C ARG A 525 18.48 14.59 16.37
N PRO A 526 18.13 15.18 17.52
CA PRO A 526 18.34 14.53 18.81
C PRO A 526 17.39 13.31 18.98
N ALA A 527 17.76 12.41 19.87
CA ALA A 527 16.90 11.27 20.24
C ALA A 527 15.62 11.74 20.97
N THR A 528 15.73 12.81 21.77
CA THR A 528 14.61 13.41 22.50
C THR A 528 14.85 14.91 22.65
N GLY A 529 13.76 15.67 22.92
CA GLY A 529 13.81 17.10 23.15
C GLY A 529 13.42 17.93 21.94
N LYS A 530 13.73 19.23 22.02
CA LYS A 530 13.34 20.19 21.00
C LYS A 530 14.13 20.00 19.71
N PHE A 531 13.40 20.00 18.60
CA PHE A 531 13.97 19.96 17.26
C PHE A 531 13.26 20.95 16.35
N LYS A 532 14.03 21.67 15.56
CA LYS A 532 13.50 22.62 14.60
C LYS A 532 14.12 22.41 13.23
N PHE A 533 13.26 22.05 12.28
CA PHE A 533 13.62 22.01 10.87
C PHE A 533 12.56 22.78 10.05
N GLY A 534 12.98 23.84 9.40
CA GLY A 534 12.07 24.76 8.73
C GLY A 534 11.33 25.70 9.69
N PRO A 535 10.06 26.06 9.43
CA PRO A 535 9.35 27.11 10.17
C PRO A 535 8.94 26.72 11.59
N ARG A 536 8.76 25.42 11.87
CA ARG A 536 8.17 24.94 13.12
C ARG A 536 9.17 24.16 13.98
N GLU A 537 9.12 24.39 15.29
CA GLU A 537 9.75 23.56 16.30
C GLU A 537 8.78 22.48 16.76
N CYS A 538 9.28 21.28 17.07
CA CYS A 538 8.55 20.17 17.65
C CYS A 538 9.28 19.61 18.88
N ASP A 539 8.64 18.70 19.63
CA ASP A 539 9.19 18.07 20.81
C ASP A 539 9.24 16.55 20.59
N ILE A 540 10.43 16.00 20.37
CA ILE A 540 10.66 14.58 20.22
C ILE A 540 10.55 13.94 21.61
N ARG A 541 9.53 13.13 21.82
CA ARG A 541 9.24 12.48 23.10
C ARG A 541 10.03 11.20 23.29
N TRP A 542 10.27 10.49 22.20
CA TRP A 542 11.01 9.25 22.17
C TRP A 542 11.50 8.97 20.73
N SER A 543 12.57 8.19 20.65
CA SER A 543 13.11 7.71 19.37
C SER A 543 13.89 6.40 19.57
N SER A 544 13.80 5.51 18.60
CA SER A 544 14.66 4.34 18.46
C SER A 544 16.04 4.72 17.90
N TYR A 545 16.67 5.70 18.53
CA TYR A 545 17.93 6.29 18.07
C TYR A 545 19.04 5.25 17.93
N ILE A 546 19.73 5.30 16.80
CA ILE A 546 20.83 4.38 16.47
C ILE A 546 22.16 5.12 16.49
N LEU A 547 23.18 4.50 17.06
CA LEU A 547 24.53 5.08 17.11
C LEU A 547 25.11 5.19 15.69
N PRO A 548 25.73 6.33 15.35
CA PRO A 548 26.17 6.61 13.99
C PRO A 548 27.37 5.78 13.53
N ASP A 549 28.13 5.19 14.46
CA ASP A 549 29.34 4.40 14.22
C ASP A 549 29.07 2.90 14.02
N LEU A 550 27.81 2.46 14.17
CA LEU A 550 27.46 1.07 13.90
C LEU A 550 27.54 0.75 12.41
N PRO A 551 28.20 -0.38 12.04
CA PRO A 551 28.14 -0.89 10.68
C PRO A 551 26.71 -1.11 10.19
N ARG A 552 26.47 -0.95 8.89
CA ARG A 552 25.13 -1.00 8.32
C ARG A 552 24.32 -2.25 8.75
N LEU A 553 24.91 -3.43 8.63
CA LEU A 553 24.24 -4.70 8.96
C LEU A 553 24.14 -4.98 10.47
N GLU A 554 24.69 -4.10 11.31
CA GLU A 554 24.50 -4.14 12.76
C GLU A 554 23.37 -3.20 13.21
N ARG A 555 22.89 -2.32 12.33
CA ARG A 555 21.75 -1.43 12.55
C ARG A 555 20.42 -2.13 12.25
N LEU A 556 20.12 -3.19 13.00
CA LEU A 556 18.94 -4.04 12.80
C LEU A 556 18.08 -4.03 14.06
N TYR A 557 17.42 -2.89 14.28
CA TYR A 557 16.54 -2.64 15.43
C TYR A 557 15.10 -2.39 14.94
N PRO A 558 14.40 -3.45 14.52
CA PRO A 558 13.02 -3.33 14.05
C PRO A 558 12.12 -2.97 15.20
N ASN A 559 11.05 -2.25 14.88
CA ASN A 559 10.01 -1.87 15.83
C ASN A 559 8.64 -2.01 15.19
N PHE A 560 7.63 -2.24 16.02
CA PHE A 560 6.23 -2.15 15.63
C PHE A 560 5.44 -1.35 16.67
N CYS A 561 4.33 -0.78 16.26
CA CYS A 561 3.49 0.03 17.14
C CYS A 561 2.09 -0.56 17.27
N VAL A 562 1.68 -0.85 18.51
CA VAL A 562 0.30 -1.23 18.83
C VAL A 562 -0.41 0.00 19.38
N VAL A 563 -1.51 0.37 18.73
CA VAL A 563 -2.35 1.50 19.11
C VAL A 563 -3.63 0.98 19.71
N GLN A 564 -3.94 1.42 20.93
CA GLN A 564 -5.15 1.08 21.65
C GLN A 564 -6.04 2.31 21.82
N VAL A 565 -7.27 2.23 21.35
CA VAL A 565 -8.28 3.27 21.54
C VAL A 565 -9.22 2.83 22.67
N ASN A 566 -9.21 3.59 23.77
CA ASN A 566 -9.99 3.33 24.97
C ASN A 566 -11.17 4.31 25.04
N ASN A 567 -12.35 3.82 24.70
CA ASN A 567 -13.58 4.59 24.65
C ASN A 567 -14.52 4.28 25.80
N VAL A 568 -14.49 3.04 26.30
CA VAL A 568 -15.43 2.53 27.30
C VAL A 568 -14.73 1.63 28.31
N PHE A 569 -15.31 1.53 29.49
CA PHE A 569 -15.00 0.49 30.44
C PHE A 569 -16.23 -0.38 30.70
N ASN A 570 -15.99 -1.63 31.02
CA ASN A 570 -17.03 -2.57 31.39
C ASN A 570 -17.31 -2.48 32.89
N MET A 571 -18.51 -2.06 33.26
CA MET A 571 -18.95 -1.98 34.64
C MET A 571 -19.92 -3.13 34.95
N PRO A 572 -19.49 -4.18 35.70
CA PRO A 572 -20.35 -5.29 36.06
C PRO A 572 -21.49 -4.83 36.97
N LYS A 573 -22.70 -5.32 36.71
CA LYS A 573 -23.84 -5.16 37.62
C LYS A 573 -23.79 -6.25 38.69
N LYS A 574 -24.43 -6.00 39.85
CA LYS A 574 -24.49 -6.95 40.98
C LYS A 574 -25.06 -8.33 40.62
N LEU A 575 -25.79 -8.46 39.52
CA LEU A 575 -26.47 -9.68 39.08
C LEU A 575 -25.83 -10.35 37.84
N GLY A 576 -24.55 -10.06 37.56
CA GLY A 576 -23.82 -10.75 36.50
C GLY A 576 -23.91 -10.13 35.10
N ASP A 577 -24.86 -9.23 34.85
CA ASP A 577 -24.87 -8.48 33.60
C ASP A 577 -23.74 -7.46 33.56
N THR A 578 -23.23 -7.20 32.35
CA THR A 578 -22.26 -6.13 32.11
C THR A 578 -22.92 -4.94 31.44
N ARG A 579 -22.37 -3.76 31.61
CA ARG A 579 -22.74 -2.58 30.86
C ARG A 579 -21.51 -1.80 30.45
N TRP A 580 -21.55 -1.28 29.24
CA TRP A 580 -20.49 -0.44 28.69
C TRP A 580 -20.74 1.02 29.08
N VAL A 581 -19.75 1.63 29.74
CA VAL A 581 -19.79 3.02 30.17
C VAL A 581 -18.74 3.79 29.41
N ALA A 582 -19.15 4.82 28.66
CA ALA A 582 -18.22 5.65 27.93
C ALA A 582 -17.35 6.48 28.87
N TYR A 583 -16.05 6.58 28.56
CA TYR A 583 -15.17 7.51 29.25
C TYR A 583 -15.57 8.95 28.91
N PRO A 584 -15.57 9.86 29.89
CA PRO A 584 -15.78 11.30 29.61
C PRO A 584 -14.74 11.87 28.64
N HIS A 585 -13.54 11.33 28.72
CA HIS A 585 -12.42 11.68 27.86
C HIS A 585 -11.77 10.40 27.33
N PRO A 586 -12.24 9.87 26.21
CA PRO A 586 -11.58 8.78 25.51
C PRO A 586 -10.11 9.07 25.28
N GLN A 587 -9.30 8.03 25.20
CA GLN A 587 -7.85 8.16 25.02
C GLN A 587 -7.31 7.16 24.02
N VAL A 588 -6.20 7.54 23.36
CA VAL A 588 -5.41 6.69 22.49
C VAL A 588 -4.06 6.43 23.13
N VAL A 589 -3.64 5.18 23.19
CA VAL A 589 -2.35 4.76 23.74
C VAL A 589 -1.52 4.15 22.63
N PHE A 590 -0.38 4.76 22.34
CA PHE A 590 0.62 4.28 21.38
C PHE A 590 1.68 3.49 22.14
N GLN A 591 1.97 2.27 21.71
CA GLN A 591 2.88 1.35 22.39
C GLN A 591 3.89 0.80 21.39
N TYR A 592 5.14 1.20 21.53
CA TYR A 592 6.24 0.73 20.68
C TYR A 592 6.94 -0.48 21.29
N TYR A 593 7.07 -1.50 20.50
CA TYR A 593 7.72 -2.76 20.86
C TYR A 593 8.93 -3.02 20.01
N ASP A 594 9.95 -3.59 20.61
CA ASP A 594 11.10 -4.12 19.90
C ASP A 594 10.69 -5.34 19.06
N GLY A 595 10.97 -5.31 17.76
CA GLY A 595 10.54 -6.37 16.85
C GLY A 595 11.31 -7.69 16.99
N ARG A 596 12.45 -7.71 17.72
CA ARG A 596 13.25 -8.93 17.95
C ARG A 596 13.00 -9.56 19.30
N SER A 597 12.74 -8.76 20.33
CA SER A 597 12.51 -9.25 21.70
C SER A 597 11.04 -9.24 22.11
N GLY A 598 10.20 -8.45 21.46
CA GLY A 598 8.81 -8.22 21.86
C GLY A 598 8.66 -7.33 23.09
N GLU A 599 9.74 -6.71 23.59
CA GLU A 599 9.70 -5.86 24.78
C GLU A 599 9.13 -4.48 24.48
N LEU A 600 8.32 -3.96 25.38
CA LEU A 600 7.82 -2.59 25.32
C LEU A 600 8.97 -1.60 25.51
N ARG A 601 9.16 -0.71 24.53
CA ARG A 601 10.20 0.33 24.55
C ARG A 601 9.68 1.69 24.98
N TYR A 602 8.47 2.02 24.58
CA TYR A 602 7.86 3.32 24.88
C TYR A 602 6.34 3.23 24.81
N ALA A 603 5.67 4.07 25.61
CA ALA A 603 4.24 4.27 25.51
C ALA A 603 3.88 5.74 25.74
N GLU A 604 2.94 6.26 24.92
CA GLU A 604 2.36 7.59 25.05
C GLU A 604 0.84 7.49 25.09
N SER A 605 0.19 8.23 26.00
CA SER A 605 -1.26 8.25 26.13
C SER A 605 -1.79 9.67 25.90
N ILE A 606 -2.69 9.82 24.94
CA ILE A 606 -3.25 11.12 24.56
C ILE A 606 -4.78 11.03 24.66
N SER A 607 -5.38 11.98 25.38
CA SER A 607 -6.83 12.06 25.54
C SER A 607 -7.40 13.22 24.71
N ASN A 608 -8.70 13.14 24.41
CA ASN A 608 -9.44 14.21 23.75
C ASN A 608 -9.89 15.33 24.70
N ARG A 609 -9.15 15.58 25.78
CA ARG A 609 -9.45 16.69 26.70
C ARG A 609 -9.42 18.02 25.94
N PRO A 610 -10.39 18.94 26.24
CA PRO A 610 -10.40 20.25 25.61
C PRO A 610 -9.18 21.11 25.95
#